data_b4064720b658da33b8261c633d2f9128
#
_entry.id   b4064720b658da33b8261c633d2f9128
#
_cell.length_a   1.000
_cell.length_b   1.000
_cell.length_c   1.000
_cell.angle_alpha   90.00
_cell.angle_beta   90.00
_cell.angle_gamma   90.00
#
_symmetry.space_group_name_H-M   'P 1'
#
loop_
_entity.id
_entity.type
_entity.pdbx_description
1 polymer ?
#
loop_
_entity_poly.entity_id
_entity_poly.type
_entity_poly.pdbx_seq_one_letter_code
_entity_poly.pdbx_strand_id
1 'polypeptide(L)'
;MLEIKSAALSARILPEAGGGLAGFDWHGRGESIPLMRCYEPSSNSPGEPIDPNRLACYPLVPWSNRIDNCGFEIDGRWIALTPNREGERWPIHGSGWQRAWQVQSHTASEVQLSLCESSTTAYSYLATLRYALRDDALRIHLTVTNTGLSTMPFGLGLHPFFPRHGDVRLLAPAPQVWINDGQSPLPVERIAVPTNWDFRNECVLPNEGLDHAFHAWTGDAVIRWPTFDLGMQVNADVDAFVLYTPAGDDFFCFEPVDHPINAVHLPGGAVANGMTMLPPQATLKRRFAFSALDILQA
;
A
#
# COMPACT_ATOMS: atom_id res chain seq x y z
N MET A 1 8.76 15.81 10.31
CA MET A 1 8.52 15.60 8.86
C MET A 1 9.84 15.80 8.13
N LEU A 2 10.22 14.87 7.24
CA LEU A 2 11.37 14.94 6.36
C LEU A 2 10.91 15.24 4.94
N GLU A 3 11.77 15.88 4.13
CA GLU A 3 11.47 16.16 2.72
C GLU A 3 12.64 15.73 1.85
N ILE A 4 12.32 15.11 0.70
CA ILE A 4 13.26 14.81 -0.37
C ILE A 4 12.75 15.45 -1.67
N LYS A 5 13.71 15.91 -2.51
CA LYS A 5 13.41 16.64 -3.75
C LYS A 5 14.27 16.17 -4.92
N SER A 6 13.68 16.27 -6.11
CA SER A 6 14.37 16.27 -7.40
C SER A 6 14.01 17.56 -8.17
N ALA A 7 14.39 17.64 -9.44
CA ALA A 7 14.05 18.80 -10.26
C ALA A 7 12.53 18.98 -10.45
N ALA A 8 11.78 17.87 -10.55
CA ALA A 8 10.36 17.89 -10.88
C ALA A 8 9.46 17.28 -9.78
N LEU A 9 10.02 16.71 -8.73
CA LEU A 9 9.24 15.97 -7.72
C LEU A 9 9.66 16.35 -6.30
N SER A 10 8.72 16.31 -5.37
CA SER A 10 9.00 16.31 -3.94
C SER A 10 8.18 15.25 -3.21
N ALA A 11 8.73 14.69 -2.14
CA ALA A 11 8.03 13.79 -1.25
C ALA A 11 8.31 14.17 0.21
N ARG A 12 7.25 14.18 1.02
CA ARG A 12 7.29 14.49 2.44
C ARG A 12 7.03 13.23 3.24
N ILE A 13 7.88 12.91 4.20
CA ILE A 13 7.86 11.66 4.96
C ILE A 13 7.66 11.96 6.45
N LEU A 14 6.82 11.16 7.12
CA LEU A 14 6.56 11.21 8.55
C LEU A 14 7.02 9.91 9.22
N PRO A 15 8.29 9.83 9.67
CA PRO A 15 8.82 8.64 10.34
C PRO A 15 7.99 8.24 11.56
N GLU A 16 7.49 9.22 12.31
CA GLU A 16 6.67 9.04 13.52
C GLU A 16 5.27 8.47 13.25
N ALA A 17 4.77 8.57 12.01
CA ALA A 17 3.46 8.09 11.60
C ALA A 17 3.59 6.96 10.57
N GLY A 18 3.96 5.76 11.03
CA GLY A 18 4.08 4.58 10.19
C GLY A 18 5.20 4.62 9.14
N GLY A 19 6.11 5.59 9.22
CA GLY A 19 7.08 5.85 8.15
C GLY A 19 6.44 6.33 6.85
N GLY A 20 5.18 6.76 6.89
CA GLY A 20 4.36 7.06 5.73
C GLY A 20 4.73 8.37 5.01
N LEU A 21 4.19 8.54 3.81
CA LEU A 21 4.27 9.78 3.04
C LEU A 21 3.16 10.74 3.47
N ALA A 22 3.52 11.98 3.77
CA ALA A 22 2.58 13.08 3.99
C ALA A 22 2.16 13.77 2.68
N GLY A 23 2.87 13.52 1.59
CA GLY A 23 2.57 14.04 0.26
C GLY A 23 3.60 13.60 -0.75
N PHE A 24 3.17 13.58 -2.01
CA PHE A 24 4.02 13.37 -3.18
C PHE A 24 3.51 14.30 -4.28
N ASP A 25 4.35 15.25 -4.67
CA ASP A 25 3.96 16.37 -5.53
C ASP A 25 4.84 16.44 -6.78
N TRP A 26 4.23 16.83 -7.90
CA TRP A 26 4.91 17.16 -9.14
C TRP A 26 4.99 18.68 -9.31
N HIS A 27 6.16 19.17 -9.76
CA HIS A 27 6.49 20.60 -9.89
C HIS A 27 6.80 21.02 -11.33
N GLY A 28 6.23 20.33 -12.31
CA GLY A 28 6.35 20.75 -13.71
C GLY A 28 5.48 21.98 -14.02
N ARG A 29 5.78 22.66 -15.09
CA ARG A 29 4.99 23.79 -15.62
C ARG A 29 4.83 24.96 -14.64
N GLY A 30 5.68 25.07 -13.59
CA GLY A 30 5.62 26.16 -12.61
C GLY A 30 4.54 26.04 -11.55
N GLU A 31 3.81 24.94 -11.51
CA GLU A 31 2.77 24.61 -10.52
C GLU A 31 3.21 23.42 -9.67
N SER A 32 2.63 23.33 -8.47
CA SER A 32 2.76 22.15 -7.62
C SER A 32 1.45 21.37 -7.63
N ILE A 33 1.45 20.18 -8.22
CA ILE A 33 0.26 19.34 -8.36
C ILE A 33 0.46 18.07 -7.53
N PRO A 34 -0.44 17.78 -6.57
CA PRO A 34 -0.35 16.57 -5.77
C PRO A 34 -0.64 15.33 -6.64
N LEU A 35 0.33 14.41 -6.67
CA LEU A 35 0.20 13.10 -7.32
C LEU A 35 -0.41 12.06 -6.37
N MET A 36 -0.25 12.24 -5.06
CA MET A 36 -0.95 11.50 -4.01
C MET A 36 -1.61 12.51 -3.07
N ARG A 37 -2.64 12.07 -2.33
CA ARG A 37 -3.34 12.90 -1.36
C ARG A 37 -2.35 13.61 -0.43
N CYS A 38 -2.53 14.91 -0.20
CA CYS A 38 -1.73 15.64 0.77
C CYS A 38 -2.28 15.46 2.18
N TYR A 39 -1.39 15.17 3.13
CA TYR A 39 -1.72 15.26 4.55
C TYR A 39 -1.83 16.71 4.96
N GLU A 40 -3.02 17.08 5.40
CA GLU A 40 -3.28 18.36 6.06
C GLU A 40 -3.25 18.15 7.58
N PRO A 41 -2.31 18.76 8.31
CA PRO A 41 -2.36 18.76 9.77
C PRO A 41 -3.72 19.30 10.21
N SER A 42 -4.51 18.50 10.91
CA SER A 42 -5.74 19.02 11.48
C SER A 42 -5.39 20.13 12.48
N SER A 43 -6.28 21.13 12.60
CA SER A 43 -6.25 22.15 13.66
C SER A 43 -6.45 21.54 15.07
N ASN A 44 -6.51 20.22 15.16
CA ASN A 44 -6.64 19.47 16.40
C ASN A 44 -5.36 19.56 17.22
N SER A 45 -5.52 19.50 18.51
CA SER A 45 -4.54 19.79 19.56
C SER A 45 -3.11 19.38 19.25
N PRO A 46 -2.11 20.23 19.47
CA PRO A 46 -0.71 19.86 19.37
C PRO A 46 -0.42 18.64 20.24
N GLY A 47 0.10 17.54 19.65
CA GLY A 47 0.51 16.34 20.36
C GLY A 47 -0.42 15.12 20.21
N GLU A 48 -1.53 15.23 19.51
CA GLU A 48 -2.32 14.05 19.13
C GLU A 48 -1.57 13.17 18.12
N PRO A 49 -1.62 11.84 18.27
CA PRO A 49 -1.03 10.92 17.29
C PRO A 49 -1.63 11.16 15.90
N ILE A 50 -0.78 11.15 14.90
CA ILE A 50 -1.22 11.25 13.49
C ILE A 50 -1.87 9.93 13.09
N ASP A 51 -3.10 9.97 12.60
CA ASP A 51 -3.76 8.81 11.99
C ASP A 51 -3.12 8.55 10.61
N PRO A 52 -2.44 7.40 10.40
CA PRO A 52 -1.84 7.07 9.12
C PRO A 52 -2.83 7.00 7.95
N ASN A 53 -4.12 6.75 8.21
CA ASN A 53 -5.16 6.76 7.17
C ASN A 53 -5.40 8.15 6.56
N ARG A 54 -4.85 9.21 7.14
CA ARG A 54 -4.88 10.57 6.59
C ARG A 54 -3.67 10.90 5.72
N LEU A 55 -2.68 10.01 5.68
CA LEU A 55 -1.45 10.19 4.90
C LEU A 55 -1.69 9.96 3.41
N ALA A 56 -0.68 10.29 2.61
CA ALA A 56 -0.62 10.05 1.17
C ALA A 56 -0.37 8.57 0.85
N CYS A 57 0.45 7.91 1.66
CA CYS A 57 0.80 6.50 1.51
C CYS A 57 1.43 5.98 2.80
N TYR A 58 1.22 4.70 3.12
CA TYR A 58 1.95 4.03 4.20
C TYR A 58 2.33 2.60 3.83
N PRO A 59 3.40 2.04 4.44
CA PRO A 59 3.82 0.67 4.17
C PRO A 59 2.90 -0.34 4.84
N LEU A 60 2.69 -1.46 4.17
CA LEU A 60 1.96 -2.62 4.67
C LEU A 60 2.98 -3.70 5.02
N VAL A 61 3.19 -3.94 6.32
CA VAL A 61 4.11 -4.95 6.87
C VAL A 61 3.67 -5.35 8.28
N PRO A 62 3.69 -6.63 8.63
CA PRO A 62 4.14 -7.82 7.91
C PRO A 62 3.07 -8.48 7.03
N TRP A 63 1.88 -7.90 6.91
CA TRP A 63 0.83 -8.30 5.97
C TRP A 63 0.00 -7.10 5.52
N SER A 64 -0.76 -7.27 4.43
CA SER A 64 -1.73 -6.31 3.91
C SER A 64 -3.14 -6.71 4.33
N ASN A 65 -4.00 -5.69 4.56
CA ASN A 65 -5.43 -5.84 4.78
C ASN A 65 -5.79 -6.74 6.00
N ARG A 66 -7.01 -7.28 6.03
CA ARG A 66 -7.62 -7.95 7.18
C ARG A 66 -7.28 -9.44 7.26
N ILE A 67 -7.20 -9.97 8.49
CA ILE A 67 -7.11 -11.41 8.78
C ILE A 67 -8.30 -11.79 9.65
N ASP A 68 -9.13 -12.71 9.16
CA ASP A 68 -10.31 -13.23 9.88
C ASP A 68 -9.93 -13.98 11.16
N ASN A 69 -10.92 -14.22 12.01
CA ASN A 69 -10.79 -14.96 13.28
C ASN A 69 -9.73 -14.39 14.23
N CYS A 70 -9.19 -13.20 13.99
CA CYS A 70 -8.11 -12.62 14.78
C CYS A 70 -6.92 -13.57 14.94
N GLY A 71 -6.52 -14.27 13.87
CA GLY A 71 -5.40 -15.19 13.89
C GLY A 71 -5.50 -16.27 12.82
N PHE A 72 -4.54 -17.18 12.84
CA PHE A 72 -4.45 -18.31 11.90
C PHE A 72 -3.59 -19.43 12.49
N GLU A 73 -3.65 -20.61 11.90
CA GLU A 73 -2.89 -21.79 12.33
C GLU A 73 -1.63 -21.98 11.47
N ILE A 74 -0.51 -22.28 12.11
CA ILE A 74 0.72 -22.75 11.47
C ILE A 74 1.28 -23.93 12.29
N ASP A 75 1.52 -25.04 11.60
CA ASP A 75 2.12 -26.26 12.19
C ASP A 75 1.40 -26.70 13.48
N GLY A 76 0.07 -26.67 13.47
CA GLY A 76 -0.78 -27.05 14.61
C GLY A 76 -0.78 -26.03 15.75
N ARG A 77 -0.21 -24.85 15.57
CA ARG A 77 -0.19 -23.78 16.57
C ARG A 77 -1.01 -22.58 16.09
N TRP A 78 -1.94 -22.13 16.93
CA TRP A 78 -2.69 -20.90 16.71
C TRP A 78 -1.81 -19.65 16.91
N ILE A 79 -1.77 -18.79 15.92
CA ILE A 79 -1.11 -17.49 16.00
C ILE A 79 -2.21 -16.45 16.22
N ALA A 80 -2.34 -15.98 17.45
CA ALA A 80 -3.32 -14.97 17.82
C ALA A 80 -2.85 -13.57 17.37
N LEU A 81 -3.76 -12.82 16.76
CA LEU A 81 -3.59 -11.41 16.40
C LEU A 81 -4.65 -10.57 17.12
N THR A 82 -4.34 -9.31 17.36
CA THR A 82 -5.27 -8.38 18.01
C THR A 82 -5.73 -7.33 17.02
N PRO A 83 -7.04 -6.98 16.96
CA PRO A 83 -7.50 -5.82 16.21
C PRO A 83 -6.73 -4.58 16.63
N ASN A 84 -6.25 -3.82 15.66
CA ASN A 84 -5.30 -2.72 15.85
C ASN A 84 -5.83 -1.36 15.37
N ARG A 85 -7.13 -1.28 15.06
CA ARG A 85 -7.81 -0.04 14.67
C ARG A 85 -9.16 0.05 15.36
N GLU A 86 -9.49 1.23 15.88
CA GLU A 86 -10.80 1.48 16.50
C GLU A 86 -11.93 1.28 15.48
N GLY A 87 -12.99 0.58 15.89
CA GLY A 87 -14.13 0.24 15.03
C GLY A 87 -13.87 -0.89 14.03
N GLU A 88 -12.63 -1.39 13.91
CA GLU A 88 -12.31 -2.52 13.03
C GLU A 88 -12.40 -3.84 13.81
N ARG A 89 -13.13 -4.79 13.24
CA ARG A 89 -13.35 -6.11 13.86
C ARG A 89 -12.10 -7.00 13.81
N TRP A 90 -11.29 -6.84 12.77
CA TRP A 90 -10.17 -7.71 12.47
C TRP A 90 -8.83 -6.97 12.58
N PRO A 91 -7.72 -7.67 12.86
CA PRO A 91 -6.39 -7.09 12.71
C PRO A 91 -6.16 -6.72 11.25
N ILE A 92 -5.64 -5.51 11.01
CA ILE A 92 -5.50 -4.93 9.67
C ILE A 92 -4.09 -4.39 9.45
N HIS A 93 -3.51 -4.65 8.26
CA HIS A 93 -2.27 -4.08 7.73
C HIS A 93 -0.99 -4.34 8.55
N GLY A 94 -1.04 -5.30 9.49
CA GLY A 94 0.08 -5.52 10.41
C GLY A 94 0.31 -4.36 11.37
N SER A 95 1.53 -4.23 11.87
CA SER A 95 1.87 -3.19 12.87
C SER A 95 2.66 -2.02 12.26
N GLY A 96 3.33 -2.21 11.12
CA GLY A 96 4.31 -1.25 10.60
C GLY A 96 3.74 0.13 10.28
N TRP A 97 2.50 0.20 9.81
CA TRP A 97 1.83 1.46 9.44
C TRP A 97 1.47 2.36 10.63
N GLN A 98 1.45 1.81 11.86
CA GLN A 98 1.09 2.54 13.07
C GLN A 98 2.29 2.84 13.99
N ARG A 99 3.46 2.27 13.68
CA ARG A 99 4.67 2.43 14.51
C ARG A 99 5.49 3.63 14.06
N ALA A 100 6.20 4.22 15.00
CA ALA A 100 7.26 5.18 14.67
C ALA A 100 8.48 4.43 14.13
N TRP A 101 8.98 4.85 12.97
CA TRP A 101 10.18 4.33 12.34
C TRP A 101 11.40 5.19 12.67
N GLN A 102 12.54 4.56 12.86
CA GLN A 102 13.81 5.25 13.12
C GLN A 102 14.46 5.70 11.81
N VAL A 103 14.89 6.96 11.77
CA VAL A 103 15.64 7.52 10.64
C VAL A 103 17.06 6.98 10.69
N GLN A 104 17.47 6.25 9.65
CA GLN A 104 18.84 5.72 9.49
C GLN A 104 19.72 6.69 8.69
N SER A 105 19.15 7.30 7.65
CA SER A 105 19.82 8.33 6.85
C SER A 105 18.79 9.23 6.17
N HIS A 106 19.21 10.47 5.89
CA HIS A 106 18.45 11.45 5.14
C HIS A 106 19.41 12.33 4.31
N THR A 107 19.14 12.39 3.02
CA THR A 107 19.81 13.27 2.04
C THR A 107 18.79 14.12 1.31
N ALA A 108 19.23 15.01 0.42
CA ALA A 108 18.30 15.82 -0.38
C ALA A 108 17.32 15.00 -1.23
N SER A 109 17.67 13.76 -1.63
CA SER A 109 16.86 12.94 -2.54
C SER A 109 16.52 11.55 -1.99
N GLU A 110 16.87 11.24 -0.74
CA GLU A 110 16.68 9.89 -0.19
C GLU A 110 16.50 9.89 1.32
N VAL A 111 15.59 9.06 1.81
CA VAL A 111 15.41 8.74 3.24
C VAL A 111 15.43 7.23 3.41
N GLN A 112 16.17 6.76 4.41
CA GLN A 112 16.10 5.36 4.86
C GLN A 112 15.61 5.30 6.30
N LEU A 113 14.61 4.46 6.53
CA LEU A 113 13.98 4.22 7.82
C LEU A 113 14.13 2.75 8.22
N SER A 114 14.08 2.47 9.51
CA SER A 114 13.99 1.11 10.04
C SER A 114 12.97 1.00 11.18
N LEU A 115 12.37 -0.17 11.30
CA LEU A 115 11.46 -0.54 12.38
C LEU A 115 11.85 -1.92 12.90
N CYS A 116 12.08 -2.02 14.21
CA CYS A 116 12.23 -3.31 14.89
C CYS A 116 10.95 -3.57 15.70
N GLU A 117 10.23 -4.61 15.34
CA GLU A 117 9.07 -5.08 16.10
C GLU A 117 9.42 -6.42 16.75
N SER A 118 9.16 -6.53 18.04
CA SER A 118 9.36 -7.78 18.78
C SER A 118 8.09 -8.16 19.53
N SER A 119 7.62 -9.38 19.32
CA SER A 119 6.45 -9.92 19.98
C SER A 119 6.73 -11.35 20.41
N THR A 120 6.26 -11.71 21.59
CA THR A 120 6.34 -13.08 22.08
C THR A 120 5.20 -13.96 21.56
N THR A 121 4.16 -13.37 21.00
CA THR A 121 2.92 -14.07 20.64
C THR A 121 2.62 -14.09 19.15
N ALA A 122 3.13 -13.15 18.37
CA ALA A 122 2.85 -13.04 16.94
C ALA A 122 4.14 -12.83 16.14
N TYR A 123 4.25 -11.72 15.40
CA TYR A 123 5.38 -11.43 14.53
C TYR A 123 6.53 -10.73 15.30
N SER A 124 7.75 -11.19 15.06
CA SER A 124 8.97 -10.44 15.37
C SER A 124 9.72 -10.20 14.07
N TYR A 125 10.04 -8.94 13.76
CA TYR A 125 10.69 -8.60 12.50
C TYR A 125 11.51 -7.31 12.57
N LEU A 126 12.49 -7.22 11.68
CA LEU A 126 13.16 -5.99 11.33
C LEU A 126 12.70 -5.57 9.93
N ALA A 127 12.13 -4.39 9.81
CA ALA A 127 11.78 -3.80 8.52
C ALA A 127 12.66 -2.62 8.19
N THR A 128 12.97 -2.45 6.90
CA THR A 128 13.62 -1.25 6.37
C THR A 128 12.79 -0.67 5.23
N LEU A 129 12.67 0.65 5.21
CA LEU A 129 11.89 1.39 4.22
C LEU A 129 12.76 2.50 3.66
N ARG A 130 13.00 2.48 2.36
CA ARG A 130 13.79 3.47 1.65
C ARG A 130 12.95 4.18 0.63
N TYR A 131 12.89 5.50 0.72
CA TYR A 131 12.32 6.41 -0.24
C TYR A 131 13.44 7.11 -1.01
N ALA A 132 13.40 7.10 -2.33
CA ALA A 132 14.39 7.77 -3.15
C ALA A 132 13.74 8.41 -4.38
N LEU A 133 13.98 9.71 -4.59
CA LEU A 133 13.65 10.38 -5.83
C LEU A 133 14.81 10.21 -6.81
N ARG A 134 14.54 9.65 -7.96
CA ARG A 134 15.48 9.44 -9.05
C ARG A 134 14.77 9.78 -10.36
N ASP A 135 15.33 10.72 -11.10
CA ASP A 135 14.76 11.22 -12.34
C ASP A 135 13.33 11.76 -12.09
N ASP A 136 12.34 11.20 -12.74
CA ASP A 136 10.91 11.51 -12.65
C ASP A 136 10.10 10.51 -11.79
N ALA A 137 10.79 9.72 -10.95
CA ALA A 137 10.19 8.65 -10.17
C ALA A 137 10.48 8.73 -8.67
N LEU A 138 9.47 8.45 -7.86
CA LEU A 138 9.61 8.04 -6.46
C LEU A 138 9.78 6.52 -6.42
N ARG A 139 10.93 6.05 -5.96
CA ARG A 139 11.25 4.64 -5.77
C ARG A 139 11.19 4.29 -4.30
N ILE A 140 10.42 3.25 -3.97
CA ILE A 140 10.23 2.78 -2.61
C ILE A 140 10.70 1.34 -2.53
N HIS A 141 11.61 1.06 -1.58
CA HIS A 141 12.05 -0.29 -1.28
C HIS A 141 11.61 -0.64 0.14
N LEU A 142 10.79 -1.66 0.28
CA LEU A 142 10.36 -2.21 1.55
C LEU A 142 10.99 -3.59 1.73
N THR A 143 11.65 -3.79 2.86
CA THR A 143 12.31 -5.06 3.19
C THR A 143 11.87 -5.49 4.58
N VAL A 144 11.62 -6.78 4.79
CA VAL A 144 11.35 -7.35 6.10
C VAL A 144 12.21 -8.58 6.33
N THR A 145 12.80 -8.70 7.51
CA THR A 145 13.51 -9.89 7.97
C THR A 145 12.76 -10.49 9.16
N ASN A 146 12.44 -11.77 9.09
CA ASN A 146 11.86 -12.48 10.24
C ASN A 146 12.93 -12.64 11.33
N THR A 147 12.78 -11.92 12.45
CA THR A 147 13.66 -12.03 13.61
C THR A 147 13.10 -12.96 14.69
N GLY A 148 11.93 -13.56 14.44
CA GLY A 148 11.32 -14.55 15.31
C GLY A 148 12.01 -15.91 15.24
N LEU A 149 11.51 -16.86 16.04
CA LEU A 149 12.07 -18.20 16.18
C LEU A 149 11.38 -19.25 15.29
N SER A 150 10.29 -18.88 14.62
CA SER A 150 9.49 -19.77 13.79
C SER A 150 9.32 -19.22 12.39
N THR A 151 9.12 -20.11 11.42
CA THR A 151 8.69 -19.72 10.07
C THR A 151 7.30 -19.09 10.13
N MET A 152 7.12 -17.94 9.50
CA MET A 152 5.87 -17.18 9.49
C MET A 152 5.52 -16.70 8.07
N PRO A 153 4.23 -16.56 7.73
CA PRO A 153 3.82 -15.96 6.46
C PRO A 153 4.00 -14.44 6.51
N PHE A 154 4.73 -13.88 5.56
CA PHE A 154 4.89 -12.45 5.37
C PHE A 154 4.34 -12.03 4.02
N GLY A 155 3.78 -10.83 3.97
CA GLY A 155 3.42 -10.15 2.73
C GLY A 155 3.66 -8.66 2.88
N LEU A 156 4.09 -8.02 1.82
CA LEU A 156 4.41 -6.60 1.77
C LEU A 156 3.51 -5.89 0.78
N GLY A 157 3.34 -4.59 0.98
CA GLY A 157 2.63 -3.72 0.07
C GLY A 157 2.74 -2.26 0.45
N LEU A 158 2.05 -1.44 -0.31
CA LEU A 158 1.86 -0.02 -0.03
C LEU A 158 0.37 0.32 -0.09
N HIS A 159 -0.03 1.32 0.68
CA HIS A 159 -1.40 1.85 0.69
C HIS A 159 -1.42 3.32 0.25
N PRO A 160 -1.23 3.60 -1.04
CA PRO A 160 -1.30 4.96 -1.56
C PRO A 160 -2.74 5.42 -1.75
N PHE A 161 -2.96 6.71 -1.48
CA PHE A 161 -4.21 7.43 -1.71
C PHE A 161 -4.00 8.42 -2.83
N PHE A 162 -4.72 8.25 -3.93
CA PHE A 162 -4.65 9.10 -5.10
C PHE A 162 -5.81 10.08 -5.17
N PRO A 163 -5.62 11.32 -5.63
CA PRO A 163 -6.71 12.26 -5.87
C PRO A 163 -7.72 11.68 -6.86
N ARG A 164 -9.01 11.75 -6.53
CA ARG A 164 -10.10 11.31 -7.38
C ARG A 164 -10.81 12.51 -7.99
N HIS A 165 -10.41 12.86 -9.20
CA HIS A 165 -11.15 13.79 -10.03
C HIS A 165 -12.14 13.00 -10.90
N GLY A 166 -13.23 13.64 -11.36
CA GLY A 166 -14.34 12.94 -12.03
C GLY A 166 -13.98 12.21 -13.33
N ASP A 167 -12.83 12.51 -13.92
CA ASP A 167 -12.34 11.94 -15.18
C ASP A 167 -11.13 11.01 -15.00
N VAL A 168 -10.79 10.67 -13.77
CA VAL A 168 -9.65 9.77 -13.48
C VAL A 168 -9.80 8.44 -14.22
N ARG A 169 -8.71 8.01 -14.88
CA ARG A 169 -8.65 6.77 -15.65
C ARG A 169 -7.60 5.82 -15.08
N LEU A 170 -7.87 4.54 -15.16
CA LEU A 170 -6.97 3.47 -14.72
C LEU A 170 -6.74 2.47 -15.86
N LEU A 171 -5.49 2.10 -16.06
CA LEU A 171 -5.03 0.93 -16.80
C LEU A 171 -4.26 0.04 -15.82
N ALA A 172 -4.75 -1.14 -15.52
CA ALA A 172 -4.13 -2.08 -14.57
C ALA A 172 -4.55 -3.52 -14.93
N PRO A 173 -3.87 -4.15 -15.88
CA PRO A 173 -4.26 -5.46 -16.39
C PRO A 173 -4.20 -6.55 -15.33
N ALA A 174 -5.35 -7.09 -14.92
CA ALA A 174 -5.48 -8.25 -14.05
C ALA A 174 -6.63 -9.14 -14.55
N PRO A 175 -6.44 -10.46 -14.69
CA PRO A 175 -7.48 -11.35 -15.22
C PRO A 175 -8.50 -11.79 -14.18
N GLN A 176 -8.20 -11.69 -12.89
CA GLN A 176 -9.02 -12.22 -11.81
C GLN A 176 -9.18 -11.22 -10.68
N VAL A 177 -10.29 -11.34 -9.95
CA VAL A 177 -10.61 -10.53 -8.77
C VAL A 177 -11.21 -11.40 -7.67
N TRP A 178 -10.83 -11.13 -6.43
CA TRP A 178 -11.48 -11.68 -5.25
C TRP A 178 -12.65 -10.78 -4.88
N ILE A 179 -13.86 -11.34 -4.86
CA ILE A 179 -15.09 -10.63 -4.50
C ILE A 179 -15.54 -11.00 -3.09
N ASN A 180 -16.20 -10.09 -2.42
CA ASN A 180 -16.91 -10.30 -1.16
C ASN A 180 -18.43 -10.48 -1.41
N ASP A 181 -19.18 -10.79 -0.37
CA ASP A 181 -20.65 -11.01 -0.42
C ASP A 181 -21.47 -9.73 -0.18
N GLY A 182 -20.80 -8.57 -0.07
CA GLY A 182 -21.46 -7.29 0.27
C GLY A 182 -21.84 -7.13 1.75
N GLN A 183 -21.65 -8.17 2.58
CA GLN A 183 -21.91 -8.11 4.03
C GLN A 183 -20.62 -7.92 4.85
N SER A 184 -19.52 -8.38 4.29
CA SER A 184 -18.19 -8.34 4.90
C SER A 184 -17.15 -7.93 3.85
N PRO A 185 -16.08 -7.19 4.20
CA PRO A 185 -14.98 -6.93 3.28
C PRO A 185 -14.09 -8.16 3.00
N LEU A 186 -14.36 -9.29 3.68
CA LEU A 186 -13.58 -10.51 3.47
C LEU A 186 -13.99 -11.17 2.15
N PRO A 187 -13.05 -11.63 1.33
CA PRO A 187 -13.36 -12.28 0.07
C PRO A 187 -13.96 -13.68 0.28
N VAL A 188 -14.91 -14.02 -0.58
CA VAL A 188 -15.59 -15.32 -0.57
C VAL A 188 -15.25 -16.16 -1.80
N GLU A 189 -14.95 -15.51 -2.94
CA GLU A 189 -14.71 -16.19 -4.21
C GLU A 189 -13.75 -15.41 -5.10
N ARG A 190 -12.97 -16.15 -5.89
CA ARG A 190 -12.12 -15.59 -6.95
C ARG A 190 -12.75 -15.87 -8.31
N ILE A 191 -13.07 -14.82 -9.04
CA ILE A 191 -13.72 -14.88 -10.35
C ILE A 191 -12.89 -14.20 -11.44
N ALA A 192 -13.27 -14.40 -12.70
CA ALA A 192 -12.78 -13.56 -13.78
C ALA A 192 -13.28 -12.11 -13.55
N VAL A 193 -12.44 -11.13 -13.89
CA VAL A 193 -12.81 -9.72 -13.71
C VAL A 193 -14.06 -9.39 -14.53
N PRO A 194 -15.12 -8.84 -13.90
CA PRO A 194 -16.33 -8.40 -14.60
C PRO A 194 -16.02 -7.27 -15.59
N THR A 195 -16.80 -7.17 -16.67
CA THR A 195 -16.56 -6.19 -17.74
C THR A 195 -16.52 -4.74 -17.26
N ASN A 196 -17.33 -4.39 -16.27
CA ASN A 196 -17.36 -3.03 -15.68
C ASN A 196 -16.16 -2.71 -14.77
N TRP A 197 -15.33 -3.70 -14.42
CA TRP A 197 -14.10 -3.55 -13.65
C TRP A 197 -12.86 -3.99 -14.44
N ASP A 198 -12.98 -4.11 -15.76
CA ASP A 198 -11.91 -4.59 -16.63
C ASP A 198 -10.94 -3.46 -17.00
N PHE A 199 -9.90 -3.31 -16.17
CA PHE A 199 -8.83 -2.35 -16.35
C PHE A 199 -7.70 -2.84 -17.28
N ARG A 200 -7.92 -3.90 -18.07
CA ARG A 200 -6.96 -4.32 -19.13
C ARG A 200 -6.89 -3.31 -20.25
N ASN A 201 -7.93 -2.50 -20.41
CA ASN A 201 -7.93 -1.30 -21.24
C ASN A 201 -8.18 -0.10 -20.33
N GLU A 202 -7.57 1.04 -20.67
CA GLU A 202 -7.77 2.26 -19.93
C GLU A 202 -9.25 2.66 -19.89
N CYS A 203 -9.80 2.78 -18.69
CA CYS A 203 -11.18 3.21 -18.49
C CYS A 203 -11.31 4.15 -17.28
N VAL A 204 -12.40 4.89 -17.23
CA VAL A 204 -12.73 5.75 -16.11
C VAL A 204 -13.01 4.88 -14.87
N LEU A 205 -12.55 5.31 -13.71
CA LEU A 205 -12.87 4.62 -12.45
C LEU A 205 -14.40 4.59 -12.24
N PRO A 206 -14.96 3.44 -11.86
CA PRO A 206 -16.39 3.30 -11.60
C PRO A 206 -16.83 4.18 -10.42
N ASN A 207 -18.05 4.70 -10.47
CA ASN A 207 -18.62 5.51 -9.39
C ASN A 207 -19.12 4.67 -8.21
N GLU A 208 -19.36 3.39 -8.43
CA GLU A 208 -19.67 2.44 -7.36
C GLU A 208 -18.45 2.20 -6.47
N GLY A 209 -18.69 1.99 -5.18
CA GLY A 209 -17.63 1.67 -4.23
C GLY A 209 -17.05 0.28 -4.50
N LEU A 210 -15.74 0.21 -4.77
CA LEU A 210 -14.99 -1.04 -4.83
C LEU A 210 -14.15 -1.18 -3.56
N ASP A 211 -14.02 -2.41 -3.07
CA ASP A 211 -13.03 -2.83 -2.06
C ASP A 211 -12.66 -4.29 -2.35
N HIS A 212 -11.84 -4.48 -3.40
CA HIS A 212 -11.54 -5.81 -3.92
C HIS A 212 -10.06 -5.97 -4.26
N ALA A 213 -9.55 -7.19 -4.06
CA ALA A 213 -8.20 -7.58 -4.46
C ALA A 213 -8.19 -8.19 -5.86
N PHE A 214 -7.50 -7.55 -6.79
CA PHE A 214 -7.23 -8.03 -8.14
C PHE A 214 -5.97 -8.90 -8.15
N HIS A 215 -6.00 -9.99 -8.90
CA HIS A 215 -4.97 -11.02 -8.87
C HIS A 215 -4.39 -11.33 -10.25
N ALA A 216 -3.15 -11.83 -10.26
CA ALA A 216 -2.33 -12.05 -11.46
C ALA A 216 -2.11 -10.75 -12.27
N TRP A 217 -1.96 -9.65 -11.54
CA TRP A 217 -1.53 -8.37 -12.09
C TRP A 217 -0.09 -8.44 -12.59
N THR A 218 0.21 -7.72 -13.67
CA THR A 218 1.55 -7.74 -14.29
C THR A 218 2.61 -6.93 -13.54
N GLY A 219 2.21 -6.20 -12.49
CA GLY A 219 3.09 -5.26 -11.79
C GLY A 219 3.13 -3.87 -12.41
N ASP A 220 2.37 -3.62 -13.48
CA ASP A 220 2.34 -2.35 -14.21
C ASP A 220 0.93 -1.76 -14.23
N ALA A 221 0.80 -0.47 -13.89
CA ALA A 221 -0.44 0.27 -14.02
C ALA A 221 -0.17 1.71 -14.46
N VAL A 222 -1.18 2.34 -15.05
CA VAL A 222 -1.18 3.77 -15.36
C VAL A 222 -2.45 4.41 -14.81
N ILE A 223 -2.28 5.44 -14.01
CA ILE A 223 -3.33 6.34 -13.54
C ILE A 223 -3.22 7.61 -14.38
N ARG A 224 -4.33 8.13 -14.91
CA ARG A 224 -4.36 9.38 -15.65
C ARG A 224 -5.37 10.35 -15.06
N TRP A 225 -4.97 11.60 -15.02
CA TRP A 225 -5.81 12.76 -14.66
C TRP A 225 -5.90 13.69 -15.87
N PRO A 226 -6.83 13.46 -16.81
CA PRO A 226 -6.94 14.21 -18.06
C PRO A 226 -7.10 15.71 -17.84
N THR A 227 -7.87 16.12 -16.83
CA THR A 227 -8.05 17.55 -16.47
C THR A 227 -6.73 18.30 -16.19
N PHE A 228 -5.69 17.57 -15.76
CA PHE A 228 -4.37 18.15 -15.45
C PHE A 228 -3.31 17.84 -16.49
N ASP A 229 -3.66 17.12 -17.57
CA ASP A 229 -2.70 16.57 -18.52
C ASP A 229 -1.54 15.80 -17.85
N LEU A 230 -1.84 15.14 -16.75
CA LEU A 230 -0.91 14.36 -15.96
C LEU A 230 -1.32 12.89 -15.85
N GLY A 231 -0.33 12.06 -15.65
CA GLY A 231 -0.52 10.67 -15.28
C GLY A 231 0.56 10.20 -14.33
N MET A 232 0.41 8.96 -13.89
CA MET A 232 1.40 8.26 -13.09
C MET A 232 1.50 6.84 -13.57
N GLN A 233 2.72 6.41 -13.88
CA GLN A 233 3.02 4.99 -14.02
C GLN A 233 3.35 4.41 -12.66
N VAL A 234 2.73 3.29 -12.34
CA VAL A 234 3.01 2.48 -11.14
C VAL A 234 3.67 1.19 -11.59
N ASN A 235 4.85 0.90 -11.04
CA ASN A 235 5.54 -0.37 -11.25
C ASN A 235 5.81 -1.02 -9.89
N ALA A 236 5.56 -2.31 -9.76
CA ALA A 236 5.82 -3.06 -8.53
C ALA A 236 6.20 -4.52 -8.85
N ASP A 237 7.04 -5.12 -8.00
CA ASP A 237 7.41 -6.53 -8.10
C ASP A 237 6.48 -7.44 -7.28
N VAL A 238 5.18 -7.14 -7.36
CA VAL A 238 4.07 -7.91 -6.77
C VAL A 238 3.02 -8.21 -7.85
N ASP A 239 2.18 -9.22 -7.65
CA ASP A 239 1.22 -9.72 -8.65
C ASP A 239 -0.25 -9.50 -8.26
N ALA A 240 -0.50 -8.68 -7.23
CA ALA A 240 -1.82 -8.31 -6.82
C ALA A 240 -1.92 -6.81 -6.48
N PHE A 241 -3.12 -6.26 -6.58
CA PHE A 241 -3.44 -4.95 -6.03
C PHE A 241 -4.84 -4.96 -5.40
N VAL A 242 -5.04 -4.13 -4.38
CA VAL A 242 -6.37 -3.79 -3.88
C VAL A 242 -6.79 -2.48 -4.52
N LEU A 243 -8.01 -2.43 -5.05
CA LEU A 243 -8.64 -1.21 -5.51
C LEU A 243 -9.77 -0.86 -4.55
N TYR A 244 -9.61 0.28 -3.88
CA TYR A 244 -10.62 0.84 -2.97
C TYR A 244 -11.08 2.19 -3.51
N THR A 245 -12.37 2.27 -3.85
CA THR A 245 -12.98 3.49 -4.42
C THR A 245 -14.21 3.87 -3.59
N PRO A 246 -14.02 4.52 -2.42
CA PRO A 246 -15.15 4.91 -1.58
C PRO A 246 -16.08 5.86 -2.34
N ALA A 247 -17.38 5.65 -2.18
CA ALA A 247 -18.38 6.47 -2.87
C ALA A 247 -18.46 7.88 -2.23
N GLY A 248 -18.33 8.91 -3.06
CA GLY A 248 -18.45 10.30 -2.63
C GLY A 248 -17.18 10.93 -2.05
N ASP A 249 -16.11 10.18 -1.89
CA ASP A 249 -14.82 10.70 -1.46
C ASP A 249 -14.00 11.25 -2.64
N ASP A 250 -13.08 12.17 -2.34
CA ASP A 250 -12.19 12.82 -3.30
C ASP A 250 -10.89 12.05 -3.55
N PHE A 251 -10.82 10.80 -3.10
CA PHE A 251 -9.67 9.91 -3.29
C PHE A 251 -10.10 8.50 -3.70
N PHE A 252 -9.13 7.74 -4.16
CA PHE A 252 -9.17 6.28 -4.28
C PHE A 252 -7.82 5.69 -3.88
N CYS A 253 -7.80 4.38 -3.56
CA CYS A 253 -6.56 3.66 -3.28
C CYS A 253 -6.31 2.62 -4.36
N PHE A 254 -5.11 2.60 -4.88
CA PHE A 254 -4.57 1.53 -5.72
C PHE A 254 -3.36 0.96 -5.01
N GLU A 255 -3.54 -0.16 -4.33
CA GLU A 255 -2.60 -0.71 -3.36
C GLU A 255 -1.84 -1.90 -3.96
N PRO A 256 -0.60 -1.73 -4.47
CA PRO A 256 0.21 -2.86 -4.88
C PRO A 256 0.59 -3.71 -3.64
N VAL A 257 0.24 -5.01 -3.67
CA VAL A 257 0.38 -5.93 -2.53
C VAL A 257 0.80 -7.33 -2.97
N ASP A 258 1.45 -8.07 -2.07
CA ASP A 258 1.84 -9.47 -2.31
C ASP A 258 0.63 -10.42 -2.36
N HIS A 259 -0.44 -10.10 -1.64
CA HIS A 259 -1.51 -11.06 -1.41
C HIS A 259 -2.88 -10.37 -1.27
N PRO A 260 -3.99 -11.07 -1.58
CA PRO A 260 -5.34 -10.59 -1.35
C PRO A 260 -5.68 -10.47 0.14
N ILE A 261 -6.82 -9.85 0.41
CA ILE A 261 -7.42 -9.76 1.75
C ILE A 261 -7.58 -11.17 2.32
N ASN A 262 -7.25 -11.37 3.60
CA ASN A 262 -7.44 -12.63 4.32
C ASN A 262 -6.70 -13.86 3.73
N ALA A 263 -5.58 -13.66 3.05
CA ALA A 263 -4.85 -14.68 2.29
C ALA A 263 -4.59 -15.98 3.06
N VAL A 264 -4.35 -15.90 4.38
CA VAL A 264 -4.06 -17.06 5.24
C VAL A 264 -5.24 -18.04 5.35
N HIS A 265 -6.47 -17.54 5.17
CA HIS A 265 -7.70 -18.34 5.27
C HIS A 265 -8.33 -18.70 3.93
N LEU A 266 -7.80 -18.14 2.83
CA LEU A 266 -8.29 -18.48 1.50
C LEU A 266 -7.90 -19.90 1.08
N PRO A 267 -8.64 -20.53 0.15
CA PRO A 267 -8.33 -21.86 -0.35
C PRO A 267 -6.86 -21.99 -0.78
N GLY A 268 -6.17 -23.00 -0.25
CA GLY A 268 -4.73 -23.22 -0.47
C GLY A 268 -3.81 -22.52 0.55
N GLY A 269 -4.34 -21.67 1.44
CA GLY A 269 -3.60 -21.03 2.52
C GLY A 269 -2.67 -19.92 2.04
N ALA A 270 -1.82 -19.43 2.94
CA ALA A 270 -0.96 -18.26 2.78
C ALA A 270 -0.13 -18.28 1.47
N VAL A 271 0.58 -19.38 1.22
CA VAL A 271 1.52 -19.48 0.07
C VAL A 271 0.79 -19.47 -1.27
N ALA A 272 -0.31 -20.22 -1.38
CA ALA A 272 -1.09 -20.26 -2.61
C ALA A 272 -1.76 -18.92 -2.95
N ASN A 273 -1.83 -18.03 -1.97
CA ASN A 273 -2.43 -16.71 -2.09
C ASN A 273 -1.38 -15.57 -1.96
N GLY A 274 -0.10 -15.83 -2.29
CA GLY A 274 0.91 -14.80 -2.50
C GLY A 274 1.76 -14.44 -1.29
N MET A 275 1.48 -14.96 -0.09
CA MET A 275 2.36 -14.73 1.06
C MET A 275 3.62 -15.60 0.98
N THR A 276 4.72 -15.09 1.51
CA THR A 276 5.99 -15.80 1.58
C THR A 276 6.21 -16.37 2.98
N MET A 277 6.42 -17.68 3.08
CA MET A 277 6.85 -18.29 4.35
C MET A 277 8.32 -17.97 4.60
N LEU A 278 8.59 -17.08 5.56
CA LEU A 278 9.96 -16.70 5.92
C LEU A 278 10.44 -17.49 7.15
N PRO A 279 11.45 -18.35 6.99
CA PRO A 279 12.17 -18.91 8.13
C PRO A 279 12.83 -17.82 8.99
N PRO A 280 13.24 -18.13 10.22
CA PRO A 280 14.07 -17.24 11.03
C PRO A 280 15.27 -16.71 10.23
N GLN A 281 15.54 -15.42 10.34
CA GLN A 281 16.60 -14.66 9.67
C GLN A 281 16.46 -14.55 8.12
N ALA A 282 15.42 -15.13 7.52
CA ALA A 282 15.13 -14.93 6.10
C ALA A 282 14.51 -13.55 5.85
N THR A 283 14.71 -13.05 4.63
CA THR A 283 14.34 -11.69 4.24
C THR A 283 13.48 -11.70 2.97
N LEU A 284 12.39 -10.93 2.99
CA LEU A 284 11.56 -10.59 1.84
C LEU A 284 11.80 -9.13 1.45
N LYS A 285 11.86 -8.83 0.15
CA LYS A 285 12.04 -7.48 -0.40
C LYS A 285 11.02 -7.22 -1.48
N ARG A 286 10.49 -5.99 -1.51
CA ARG A 286 9.64 -5.50 -2.61
C ARG A 286 10.05 -4.11 -3.02
N ARG A 287 9.86 -3.83 -4.30
CA ARG A 287 10.17 -2.54 -4.94
C ARG A 287 8.93 -2.00 -5.60
N PHE A 288 8.76 -0.71 -5.43
CA PHE A 288 7.66 0.05 -6.01
C PHE A 288 8.25 1.32 -6.64
N ALA A 289 7.69 1.72 -7.76
CA ALA A 289 8.05 2.98 -8.40
C ALA A 289 6.78 3.71 -8.85
N PHE A 290 6.75 5.00 -8.61
CA PHE A 290 5.70 5.91 -9.02
C PHE A 290 6.34 7.00 -9.87
N SER A 291 6.16 6.90 -11.19
CA SER A 291 6.75 7.83 -12.17
C SER A 291 5.70 8.81 -12.67
N ALA A 292 5.98 10.10 -12.54
CA ALA A 292 5.11 11.13 -13.11
C ALA A 292 5.16 11.11 -14.64
N LEU A 293 4.01 11.26 -15.28
CA LEU A 293 3.85 11.34 -16.73
C LEU A 293 3.27 12.71 -17.11
N ASP A 294 4.07 13.55 -17.73
CA ASP A 294 3.58 14.78 -18.36
C ASP A 294 3.04 14.44 -19.75
N ILE A 295 1.71 14.40 -19.89
CA ILE A 295 1.03 13.96 -21.11
C ILE A 295 1.25 14.94 -22.27
N LEU A 296 1.54 16.22 -21.98
CA LEU A 296 1.82 17.22 -23.03
C LEU A 296 3.25 17.10 -23.60
N GLN A 297 4.13 16.36 -22.94
CA GLN A 297 5.52 16.17 -23.38
C GLN A 297 5.79 14.73 -23.86
N ALA A 298 4.79 13.85 -23.86
CA ALA A 298 4.89 12.45 -24.24
C ALA A 298 4.65 12.20 -25.73
#